data_7363662cf463b8a26cab3b0da5129706
#
_entry.id   7363662cf463b8a26cab3b0da5129706
#
_cell.length_a   1.000
_cell.length_b   1.000
_cell.length_c   1.000
_cell.angle_alpha   90.00
_cell.angle_beta   90.00
_cell.angle_gamma   90.00
#
_symmetry.space_group_name_H-M   'P 1'
#
loop_
_entity.id
_entity.type
_entity.pdbx_description
1 polymer ?
#
loop_
_entity_poly.entity_id
_entity_poly.type
_entity_poly.pdbx_seq_one_letter_code
_entity_poly.pdbx_strand_id
1 'polypeptide(L)'
;LNPTETAETKKTFGFIVNPVAGMGGAVGLKGTDGKAILDKAIALGAKPIAAARAEVFLSELSPIKNSINLVVGAGDMGETQAEKCGFTCKVFGEKKHETNSKDTKNIAHEMLKAHVDLLVFCGGDGTSRDILKAVDTKLPVLGVPTGVKMHSAIFAVNPQAAARVAYSFLRGELPLREAEIMDVDEQAFREGRLSAELYGYMLSPYEPHLIQANKLASPMTENEMRNQAAIAIYIIENMKPDAIYIVGPGTTTRTISDLLDQKKTLLGVDLFCGKKIIASDVNEKQITEDISGKHAQIIVTPIGGQGFIFGRGNQQISSKIIRQVGLDNIIVVATASKLRSLKSLKVDTGDAELDENFRAKKIKVIADYKIEQEMPVE
;
A
#
# COMPACT_ATOMS: atom_id res chain seq x y z
N LEU A 1 -56.12 9.94 0.96
CA LEU A 1 -54.90 10.12 0.13
C LEU A 1 -53.84 9.20 0.70
N ASN A 2 -53.66 8.04 0.08
CA ASN A 2 -52.58 7.11 0.39
C ASN A 2 -51.23 7.74 0.04
N PRO A 3 -50.23 7.69 0.95
CA PRO A 3 -48.88 7.96 0.53
C PRO A 3 -48.40 6.74 -0.28
N THR A 4 -48.21 6.93 -1.58
CA THR A 4 -47.42 6.01 -2.41
C THR A 4 -46.01 5.91 -1.83
N GLU A 5 -45.73 4.79 -1.17
CA GLU A 5 -44.34 4.36 -0.93
C GLU A 5 -43.65 4.34 -2.29
N THR A 6 -42.85 5.33 -2.55
CA THR A 6 -41.88 5.27 -3.64
C THR A 6 -40.92 4.15 -3.29
N ALA A 7 -41.02 3.01 -3.98
CA ALA A 7 -40.07 1.92 -3.87
C ALA A 7 -38.68 2.54 -4.18
N GLU A 8 -37.83 2.72 -3.18
CA GLU A 8 -36.44 3.11 -3.39
C GLU A 8 -35.82 2.11 -4.35
N THR A 9 -35.45 2.58 -5.53
CA THR A 9 -34.77 1.74 -6.53
C THR A 9 -33.45 1.27 -5.91
N LYS A 10 -33.30 -0.05 -5.74
CA LYS A 10 -32.08 -0.65 -5.22
C LYS A 10 -30.89 -0.18 -6.02
N LYS A 11 -29.87 0.30 -5.34
CA LYS A 11 -28.61 0.69 -5.95
C LYS A 11 -27.89 -0.52 -6.55
N THR A 12 -27.28 -0.34 -7.72
CA THR A 12 -26.54 -1.39 -8.42
C THR A 12 -25.05 -1.24 -8.19
N PHE A 13 -24.44 -2.29 -7.68
CA PHE A 13 -23.06 -2.35 -7.27
C PHE A 13 -22.28 -3.29 -8.18
N GLY A 14 -21.23 -2.78 -8.82
CA GLY A 14 -20.31 -3.56 -9.64
C GLY A 14 -19.10 -4.04 -8.81
N PHE A 15 -18.72 -5.31 -8.98
CA PHE A 15 -17.59 -5.87 -8.25
C PHE A 15 -16.68 -6.72 -9.13
N ILE A 16 -15.40 -6.38 -9.18
CA ILE A 16 -14.38 -7.07 -9.96
C ILE A 16 -13.22 -7.49 -9.06
N VAL A 17 -12.77 -8.72 -9.18
CA VAL A 17 -11.54 -9.21 -8.55
C VAL A 17 -10.49 -9.47 -9.63
N ASN A 18 -9.28 -8.98 -9.44
CA ASN A 18 -8.13 -9.45 -10.19
C ASN A 18 -7.46 -10.61 -9.40
N PRO A 19 -7.64 -11.87 -9.82
CA PRO A 19 -7.26 -13.03 -9.00
C PRO A 19 -5.77 -13.11 -8.69
N VAL A 20 -4.92 -12.56 -9.57
CA VAL A 20 -3.46 -12.61 -9.45
C VAL A 20 -2.86 -11.40 -8.76
N ALA A 21 -3.68 -10.40 -8.41
CA ALA A 21 -3.18 -9.19 -7.78
C ALA A 21 -2.64 -9.44 -6.37
N GLY A 22 -1.51 -8.80 -6.05
CA GLY A 22 -0.87 -8.85 -4.73
C GLY A 22 0.04 -10.05 -4.49
N MET A 23 0.08 -11.06 -5.36
CA MET A 23 0.88 -12.28 -5.16
C MET A 23 2.39 -12.01 -5.10
N GLY A 24 2.91 -11.08 -5.92
CA GLY A 24 4.34 -10.79 -5.96
C GLY A 24 4.91 -10.18 -4.68
N GLY A 25 4.11 -9.42 -3.95
CA GLY A 25 4.56 -8.70 -2.75
C GLY A 25 5.03 -9.62 -1.61
N ALA A 26 4.35 -10.75 -1.39
CA ALA A 26 4.67 -11.71 -0.33
C ALA A 26 6.02 -12.41 -0.54
N VAL A 27 6.44 -12.57 -1.80
CA VAL A 27 7.69 -13.27 -2.17
C VAL A 27 8.80 -12.30 -2.63
N GLY A 28 8.66 -10.99 -2.33
CA GLY A 28 9.67 -9.99 -2.65
C GLY A 28 9.72 -9.57 -4.13
N LEU A 29 8.75 -10.01 -4.94
CA LEU A 29 8.59 -9.53 -6.31
C LEU A 29 7.84 -8.21 -6.33
N LYS A 30 8.24 -7.30 -7.21
CA LYS A 30 7.73 -5.92 -7.23
C LYS A 30 6.40 -5.74 -7.97
N GLY A 31 5.80 -6.84 -8.46
CA GLY A 31 4.53 -6.90 -9.18
C GLY A 31 4.21 -8.33 -9.59
N THR A 32 3.07 -8.52 -10.25
CA THR A 32 2.67 -9.79 -10.88
C THR A 32 2.30 -9.60 -12.34
N ASP A 33 2.74 -8.49 -12.94
CA ASP A 33 2.43 -8.18 -14.33
C ASP A 33 3.23 -9.07 -15.28
N GLY A 34 2.49 -9.88 -16.02
CA GLY A 34 3.02 -10.84 -16.99
C GLY A 34 3.19 -12.27 -16.45
N LYS A 35 2.97 -13.25 -17.37
CA LYS A 35 2.96 -14.69 -17.03
C LYS A 35 4.26 -15.15 -16.38
N ALA A 36 5.40 -14.72 -16.90
CA ALA A 36 6.72 -15.13 -16.38
C ALA A 36 6.96 -14.69 -14.92
N ILE A 37 6.46 -13.50 -14.53
CA ILE A 37 6.58 -12.99 -13.16
C ILE A 37 5.60 -13.71 -12.24
N LEU A 38 4.38 -13.99 -12.72
CA LEU A 38 3.38 -14.77 -12.00
C LEU A 38 3.87 -16.19 -11.73
N ASP A 39 4.39 -16.89 -12.74
CA ASP A 39 4.95 -18.23 -12.61
C ASP A 39 6.11 -18.26 -11.60
N LYS A 40 6.96 -17.25 -11.63
CA LYS A 40 8.04 -17.09 -10.64
C LYS A 40 7.49 -16.84 -9.23
N ALA A 41 6.44 -16.04 -9.07
CA ALA A 41 5.80 -15.80 -7.80
C ALA A 41 5.23 -17.12 -7.21
N ILE A 42 4.54 -17.89 -8.04
CA ILE A 42 3.98 -19.21 -7.66
C ILE A 42 5.11 -20.17 -7.27
N ALA A 43 6.17 -20.24 -8.05
CA ALA A 43 7.34 -21.07 -7.76
C ALA A 43 8.03 -20.72 -6.43
N LEU A 44 7.94 -19.44 -6.01
CA LEU A 44 8.43 -18.94 -4.73
C LEU A 44 7.41 -19.12 -3.58
N GLY A 45 6.27 -19.78 -3.83
CA GLY A 45 5.27 -20.08 -2.80
C GLY A 45 4.26 -18.95 -2.56
N ALA A 46 4.13 -17.99 -3.47
CA ALA A 46 3.12 -16.94 -3.36
C ALA A 46 1.70 -17.51 -3.38
N LYS A 47 0.85 -17.02 -2.50
CA LYS A 47 -0.57 -17.41 -2.42
C LYS A 47 -1.46 -16.27 -2.95
N PRO A 48 -2.61 -16.59 -3.57
CA PRO A 48 -3.61 -15.60 -3.97
C PRO A 48 -4.13 -14.83 -2.75
N ILE A 49 -3.99 -13.50 -2.78
CA ILE A 49 -4.43 -12.63 -1.68
C ILE A 49 -5.75 -11.94 -2.04
N ALA A 50 -5.97 -11.67 -3.32
CA ALA A 50 -7.12 -10.91 -3.80
C ALA A 50 -8.46 -11.54 -3.40
N ALA A 51 -8.59 -12.87 -3.54
CA ALA A 51 -9.81 -13.60 -3.18
C ALA A 51 -10.16 -13.44 -1.69
N ALA A 52 -9.21 -13.62 -0.79
CA ALA A 52 -9.44 -13.47 0.64
C ALA A 52 -9.84 -12.02 1.01
N ARG A 53 -9.22 -11.02 0.38
CA ARG A 53 -9.58 -9.60 0.61
C ARG A 53 -10.95 -9.26 0.06
N ALA A 54 -11.34 -9.85 -1.06
CA ALA A 54 -12.66 -9.74 -1.65
C ALA A 54 -13.73 -10.34 -0.71
N GLU A 55 -13.47 -11.51 -0.14
CA GLU A 55 -14.34 -12.17 0.82
C GLU A 55 -14.53 -11.32 2.08
N VAL A 56 -13.46 -10.74 2.63
CA VAL A 56 -13.56 -9.80 3.76
C VAL A 56 -14.44 -8.60 3.42
N PHE A 57 -14.21 -7.96 2.27
CA PHE A 57 -15.00 -6.82 1.81
C PHE A 57 -16.49 -7.17 1.68
N LEU A 58 -16.82 -8.28 0.99
CA LEU A 58 -18.21 -8.70 0.80
C LEU A 58 -18.89 -9.12 2.10
N SER A 59 -18.16 -9.77 3.02
CA SER A 59 -18.68 -10.14 4.33
C SER A 59 -19.13 -8.93 5.15
N GLU A 60 -18.39 -7.83 5.10
CA GLU A 60 -18.77 -6.56 5.74
C GLU A 60 -20.06 -5.95 5.14
N LEU A 61 -20.35 -6.22 3.87
CA LEU A 61 -21.58 -5.78 3.19
C LEU A 61 -22.77 -6.73 3.37
N SER A 62 -22.58 -7.89 4.01
CA SER A 62 -23.66 -8.86 4.23
C SER A 62 -24.92 -8.28 4.86
N PRO A 63 -24.87 -7.31 5.81
CA PRO A 63 -26.07 -6.72 6.39
C PRO A 63 -26.98 -6.02 5.37
N ILE A 64 -26.42 -5.54 4.26
CA ILE A 64 -27.18 -4.82 3.22
C ILE A 64 -27.37 -5.63 1.92
N LYS A 65 -26.98 -6.89 1.89
CA LYS A 65 -27.00 -7.71 0.67
C LYS A 65 -28.36 -7.75 -0.03
N ASN A 66 -29.45 -7.64 0.72
CA ASN A 66 -30.81 -7.64 0.19
C ASN A 66 -31.27 -6.25 -0.32
N SER A 67 -30.53 -5.20 0.00
CA SER A 67 -30.84 -3.80 -0.35
C SER A 67 -30.08 -3.31 -1.58
N ILE A 68 -29.17 -4.12 -2.12
CA ILE A 68 -28.37 -3.79 -3.30
C ILE A 68 -28.55 -4.84 -4.40
N ASN A 69 -28.34 -4.43 -5.66
CA ASN A 69 -28.17 -5.31 -6.78
C ASN A 69 -26.68 -5.50 -7.03
N LEU A 70 -26.17 -6.72 -6.91
CA LEU A 70 -24.76 -7.01 -7.12
C LEU A 70 -24.51 -7.54 -8.52
N VAL A 71 -23.54 -6.93 -9.23
CA VAL A 71 -23.06 -7.34 -10.55
C VAL A 71 -21.58 -7.67 -10.43
N VAL A 72 -21.15 -8.84 -10.85
CA VAL A 72 -19.79 -9.33 -10.62
C VAL A 72 -19.12 -9.82 -11.91
N GLY A 73 -17.79 -9.88 -11.92
CA GLY A 73 -17.04 -10.59 -12.95
C GLY A 73 -17.15 -12.11 -12.80
N ALA A 74 -17.15 -12.83 -13.91
CA ALA A 74 -17.35 -14.28 -13.98
C ALA A 74 -16.22 -15.06 -13.26
N GLY A 75 -16.56 -16.15 -12.62
CA GLY A 75 -15.64 -17.06 -11.92
C GLY A 75 -14.85 -16.36 -10.82
N ASP A 76 -13.52 -16.53 -10.84
CA ASP A 76 -12.62 -15.95 -9.84
C ASP A 76 -12.47 -14.42 -9.94
N MET A 77 -13.11 -13.80 -10.94
CA MET A 77 -13.18 -12.35 -11.07
C MET A 77 -14.29 -11.70 -10.24
N GLY A 78 -14.89 -12.41 -9.29
CA GLY A 78 -15.87 -11.88 -8.33
C GLY A 78 -17.04 -12.81 -8.03
N GLU A 79 -17.48 -13.63 -8.99
CA GLU A 79 -18.61 -14.56 -8.82
C GLU A 79 -18.36 -15.56 -7.70
N THR A 80 -17.23 -16.25 -7.71
CA THR A 80 -16.85 -17.25 -6.70
C THR A 80 -16.88 -16.65 -5.28
N GLN A 81 -16.39 -15.42 -5.10
CA GLN A 81 -16.36 -14.75 -3.80
C GLN A 81 -17.75 -14.27 -3.37
N ALA A 82 -18.55 -13.78 -4.32
CA ALA A 82 -19.93 -13.36 -4.04
C ALA A 82 -20.80 -14.54 -3.60
N GLU A 83 -20.72 -15.68 -4.27
CA GLU A 83 -21.42 -16.90 -3.91
C GLU A 83 -21.02 -17.42 -2.53
N LYS A 84 -19.72 -17.48 -2.22
CA LYS A 84 -19.21 -17.88 -0.90
C LYS A 84 -19.74 -16.98 0.23
N CYS A 85 -19.91 -15.68 -0.04
CA CYS A 85 -20.47 -14.73 0.93
C CYS A 85 -21.99 -14.69 0.94
N GLY A 86 -22.66 -15.54 0.15
CA GLY A 86 -24.13 -15.68 0.12
C GLY A 86 -24.84 -14.53 -0.57
N PHE A 87 -24.20 -13.88 -1.55
CA PHE A 87 -24.84 -12.88 -2.41
C PHE A 87 -25.45 -13.52 -3.64
N THR A 88 -26.65 -13.05 -4.00
CA THR A 88 -27.20 -13.27 -5.35
C THR A 88 -26.65 -12.18 -6.25
N CYS A 89 -26.06 -12.55 -7.38
CA CYS A 89 -25.41 -11.60 -8.27
C CYS A 89 -25.73 -11.85 -9.75
N LYS A 90 -25.64 -10.80 -10.55
CA LYS A 90 -25.62 -10.89 -12.00
C LYS A 90 -24.16 -10.98 -12.45
N VAL A 91 -23.84 -11.89 -13.35
CA VAL A 91 -22.47 -12.16 -13.78
C VAL A 91 -22.21 -11.54 -15.15
N PHE A 92 -21.07 -10.88 -15.31
CA PHE A 92 -20.57 -10.35 -16.57
C PHE A 92 -19.24 -11.01 -16.97
N GLY A 93 -19.04 -11.12 -18.28
CA GLY A 93 -17.88 -11.81 -18.84
C GLY A 93 -18.03 -13.33 -18.87
N GLU A 94 -16.96 -14.02 -19.22
CA GLU A 94 -16.89 -15.49 -19.32
C GLU A 94 -15.96 -16.06 -18.27
N LYS A 95 -16.33 -17.23 -17.71
CA LYS A 95 -15.49 -17.95 -16.77
C LYS A 95 -14.27 -18.53 -17.48
N LYS A 96 -13.07 -18.17 -16.99
CA LYS A 96 -11.78 -18.59 -17.55
C LYS A 96 -10.88 -19.15 -16.46
N HIS A 97 -9.99 -20.05 -16.82
CA HIS A 97 -8.94 -20.55 -15.93
C HIS A 97 -7.83 -19.53 -15.73
N GLU A 98 -7.45 -18.81 -16.77
CA GLU A 98 -6.47 -17.72 -16.72
C GLU A 98 -7.15 -16.42 -17.17
N THR A 99 -7.12 -15.41 -16.34
CA THR A 99 -7.65 -14.08 -16.63
C THR A 99 -6.51 -13.10 -16.87
N ASN A 100 -6.79 -12.04 -17.60
CA ASN A 100 -5.82 -11.00 -17.95
C ASN A 100 -6.45 -9.61 -17.96
N SER A 101 -5.65 -8.59 -18.24
CA SER A 101 -6.10 -7.19 -18.25
C SER A 101 -7.24 -6.88 -19.24
N LYS A 102 -7.39 -7.65 -20.32
CA LYS A 102 -8.49 -7.48 -21.27
C LYS A 102 -9.82 -7.91 -20.65
N ASP A 103 -9.81 -8.97 -19.84
CA ASP A 103 -11.01 -9.45 -19.15
C ASP A 103 -11.49 -8.40 -18.13
N THR A 104 -10.59 -7.83 -17.34
CA THR A 104 -10.90 -6.73 -16.41
C THR A 104 -11.51 -5.54 -17.14
N LYS A 105 -10.90 -5.09 -18.25
CA LYS A 105 -11.41 -3.96 -19.05
C LYS A 105 -12.77 -4.23 -19.65
N ASN A 106 -12.99 -5.42 -20.19
CA ASN A 106 -14.27 -5.78 -20.80
C ASN A 106 -15.39 -5.79 -19.76
N ILE A 107 -15.17 -6.44 -18.60
CA ILE A 107 -16.16 -6.49 -17.52
C ILE A 107 -16.46 -5.09 -16.98
N ALA A 108 -15.44 -4.27 -16.76
CA ALA A 108 -15.62 -2.88 -16.30
C ALA A 108 -16.44 -2.06 -17.33
N HIS A 109 -16.19 -2.25 -18.63
CA HIS A 109 -16.95 -1.59 -19.69
C HIS A 109 -18.41 -2.07 -19.76
N GLU A 110 -18.68 -3.36 -19.54
CA GLU A 110 -20.05 -3.88 -19.43
C GLU A 110 -20.78 -3.30 -18.21
N MET A 111 -20.09 -3.15 -17.09
CA MET A 111 -20.64 -2.50 -15.88
C MET A 111 -20.96 -1.02 -16.11
N LEU A 112 -20.10 -0.30 -16.83
CA LEU A 112 -20.37 1.08 -17.26
C LEU A 112 -21.64 1.16 -18.12
N LYS A 113 -21.78 0.25 -19.11
CA LYS A 113 -22.99 0.17 -19.96
C LYS A 113 -24.24 -0.19 -19.18
N ALA A 114 -24.10 -0.99 -18.14
CA ALA A 114 -25.18 -1.37 -17.25
C ALA A 114 -25.53 -0.30 -16.21
N HIS A 115 -24.87 0.86 -16.25
CA HIS A 115 -25.10 2.00 -15.36
C HIS A 115 -25.06 1.61 -13.87
N VAL A 116 -24.03 0.84 -13.44
CA VAL A 116 -23.85 0.57 -12.01
C VAL A 116 -23.56 1.89 -11.28
N ASP A 117 -24.07 2.03 -10.07
CA ASP A 117 -23.88 3.26 -9.26
C ASP A 117 -22.46 3.40 -8.72
N LEU A 118 -21.79 2.28 -8.46
CA LEU A 118 -20.40 2.22 -7.97
C LEU A 118 -19.75 0.93 -8.48
N LEU A 119 -18.53 1.05 -9.03
CA LEU A 119 -17.66 -0.08 -9.33
C LEU A 119 -16.61 -0.22 -8.25
N VAL A 120 -16.57 -1.36 -7.57
CA VAL A 120 -15.47 -1.71 -6.67
C VAL A 120 -14.62 -2.80 -7.27
N PHE A 121 -13.31 -2.69 -7.08
CA PHE A 121 -12.39 -3.72 -7.55
C PHE A 121 -11.37 -4.12 -6.48
N CYS A 122 -11.03 -5.40 -6.42
CA CYS A 122 -9.90 -5.92 -5.66
C CYS A 122 -8.70 -6.05 -6.58
N GLY A 123 -7.66 -5.22 -6.34
CA GLY A 123 -6.51 -5.16 -7.22
C GLY A 123 -5.38 -4.28 -6.69
N GLY A 124 -4.41 -3.99 -7.56
CA GLY A 124 -3.34 -3.03 -7.37
C GLY A 124 -3.38 -1.90 -8.40
N ASP A 125 -2.30 -1.09 -8.49
CA ASP A 125 -2.21 0.04 -9.42
C ASP A 125 -2.36 -0.37 -10.89
N GLY A 126 -1.80 -1.51 -11.31
CA GLY A 126 -2.03 -2.05 -12.66
C GLY A 126 -3.51 -2.32 -12.96
N THR A 127 -4.26 -2.84 -11.97
CA THR A 127 -5.71 -3.05 -12.11
C THR A 127 -6.47 -1.72 -12.18
N SER A 128 -6.08 -0.73 -11.37
CA SER A 128 -6.70 0.61 -11.43
C SER A 128 -6.51 1.27 -12.78
N ARG A 129 -5.33 1.12 -13.39
CA ARG A 129 -5.03 1.59 -14.75
C ARG A 129 -5.88 0.90 -15.83
N ASP A 130 -6.12 -0.40 -15.69
CA ASP A 130 -6.99 -1.14 -16.63
C ASP A 130 -8.45 -0.68 -16.53
N ILE A 131 -8.93 -0.42 -15.30
CA ILE A 131 -10.28 0.11 -15.07
C ILE A 131 -10.40 1.53 -15.59
N LEU A 132 -9.42 2.40 -15.36
CA LEU A 132 -9.38 3.75 -15.91
C LEU A 132 -9.57 3.74 -17.44
N LYS A 133 -8.87 2.86 -18.16
CA LYS A 133 -9.00 2.71 -19.62
C LYS A 133 -10.39 2.27 -20.06
N ALA A 134 -11.16 1.60 -19.21
CA ALA A 134 -12.49 1.10 -19.52
C ALA A 134 -13.60 2.09 -19.18
N VAL A 135 -13.48 2.83 -18.07
CA VAL A 135 -14.58 3.64 -17.54
C VAL A 135 -14.30 5.15 -17.51
N ASP A 136 -13.05 5.56 -17.56
CA ASP A 136 -12.62 6.96 -17.46
C ASP A 136 -13.22 7.62 -16.19
N THR A 137 -13.70 8.86 -16.27
CA THR A 137 -14.43 9.56 -15.19
C THR A 137 -15.95 9.34 -15.22
N LYS A 138 -16.45 8.37 -16.03
CA LYS A 138 -17.88 8.17 -16.29
C LYS A 138 -18.59 7.32 -15.24
N LEU A 139 -17.85 6.66 -14.38
CA LEU A 139 -18.38 5.76 -13.36
C LEU A 139 -17.57 5.95 -12.07
N PRO A 140 -18.23 6.13 -10.90
CA PRO A 140 -17.54 6.12 -9.62
C PRO A 140 -16.84 4.78 -9.36
N VAL A 141 -15.57 4.82 -8.93
CA VAL A 141 -14.75 3.63 -8.71
C VAL A 141 -14.10 3.68 -7.33
N LEU A 142 -13.98 2.53 -6.68
CA LEU A 142 -13.32 2.35 -5.39
C LEU A 142 -12.42 1.10 -5.42
N GLY A 143 -11.18 1.22 -4.97
CA GLY A 143 -10.24 0.11 -4.89
C GLY A 143 -10.18 -0.54 -3.52
N VAL A 144 -10.31 -1.88 -3.48
CA VAL A 144 -9.96 -2.72 -2.33
C VAL A 144 -8.50 -3.13 -2.49
N PRO A 145 -7.62 -2.77 -1.56
CA PRO A 145 -6.19 -2.99 -1.72
C PRO A 145 -5.81 -4.46 -1.61
N THR A 146 -5.04 -4.99 -2.56
CA THR A 146 -4.47 -6.35 -2.53
C THR A 146 -2.97 -6.38 -2.27
N GLY A 147 -2.30 -5.25 -2.42
CA GLY A 147 -0.86 -5.09 -2.20
C GLY A 147 -0.54 -4.10 -1.08
N VAL A 148 0.74 -4.03 -0.72
CA VAL A 148 1.25 -3.12 0.32
C VAL A 148 1.82 -1.81 -0.25
N LYS A 149 2.03 -1.75 -1.56
CA LYS A 149 2.62 -0.60 -2.26
C LYS A 149 1.66 -0.16 -3.37
N MET A 150 0.69 0.67 -3.03
CA MET A 150 -0.23 1.25 -3.99
C MET A 150 -0.09 2.76 -3.98
N HIS A 151 -0.03 3.34 -5.16
CA HIS A 151 0.26 4.75 -5.37
C HIS A 151 -1.00 5.54 -5.76
N SER A 152 -1.98 4.87 -6.37
CA SER A 152 -3.24 5.49 -6.78
C SER A 152 -4.10 5.89 -5.57
N ALA A 153 -4.72 7.07 -5.66
CA ALA A 153 -5.56 7.65 -4.59
C ALA A 153 -6.96 7.06 -4.51
N ILE A 154 -7.25 6.02 -5.28
CA ILE A 154 -8.55 5.37 -5.38
C ILE A 154 -8.77 4.26 -4.36
N PHE A 155 -7.71 3.83 -3.65
CA PHE A 155 -7.78 2.72 -2.72
C PHE A 155 -8.23 3.13 -1.33
N ALA A 156 -9.10 2.32 -0.72
CA ALA A 156 -9.33 2.38 0.71
C ALA A 156 -8.10 1.87 1.50
N VAL A 157 -8.03 2.19 2.79
CA VAL A 157 -6.89 1.78 3.62
C VAL A 157 -6.83 0.27 3.86
N ASN A 158 -7.98 -0.40 3.87
CA ASN A 158 -8.13 -1.86 3.97
C ASN A 158 -9.51 -2.30 3.43
N PRO A 159 -9.81 -3.62 3.30
CA PRO A 159 -11.10 -4.11 2.81
C PRO A 159 -12.31 -3.65 3.65
N GLN A 160 -12.18 -3.59 4.97
CA GLN A 160 -13.25 -3.13 5.86
C GLN A 160 -13.57 -1.65 5.65
N ALA A 161 -12.53 -0.82 5.51
CA ALA A 161 -12.70 0.59 5.16
C ALA A 161 -13.36 0.77 3.80
N ALA A 162 -13.00 -0.05 2.80
CA ALA A 162 -13.66 -0.06 1.49
C ALA A 162 -15.15 -0.36 1.60
N ALA A 163 -15.53 -1.34 2.41
CA ALA A 163 -16.94 -1.68 2.63
C ALA A 163 -17.72 -0.52 3.28
N ARG A 164 -17.13 0.16 4.27
CA ARG A 164 -17.75 1.35 4.90
C ARG A 164 -17.95 2.47 3.91
N VAL A 165 -16.91 2.79 3.12
CA VAL A 165 -16.99 3.83 2.08
C VAL A 165 -18.05 3.48 1.04
N ALA A 166 -18.08 2.24 0.54
CA ALA A 166 -19.08 1.78 -0.41
C ALA A 166 -20.49 1.90 0.16
N TYR A 167 -20.69 1.47 1.39
CA TYR A 167 -21.97 1.56 2.09
C TYR A 167 -22.46 3.00 2.23
N SER A 168 -21.63 3.89 2.79
CA SER A 168 -21.99 5.30 2.98
C SER A 168 -22.20 6.02 1.63
N PHE A 169 -21.44 5.69 0.60
CA PHE A 169 -21.65 6.26 -0.73
C PHE A 169 -22.99 5.86 -1.36
N LEU A 170 -23.35 4.58 -1.28
CA LEU A 170 -24.64 4.09 -1.80
C LEU A 170 -25.84 4.73 -1.10
N ARG A 171 -25.67 5.19 0.13
CA ARG A 171 -26.67 5.98 0.88
C ARG A 171 -26.67 7.47 0.54
N GLY A 172 -25.75 7.93 -0.32
CA GLY A 172 -25.63 9.34 -0.66
C GLY A 172 -24.96 10.20 0.42
N GLU A 173 -24.23 9.59 1.35
CA GLU A 173 -23.59 10.26 2.48
C GLU A 173 -22.17 10.79 2.15
N LEU A 174 -21.58 10.35 1.05
CA LEU A 174 -20.23 10.74 0.66
C LEU A 174 -20.17 11.48 -0.68
N PRO A 175 -19.36 12.53 -0.77
CA PRO A 175 -19.09 13.21 -2.02
C PRO A 175 -18.15 12.37 -2.91
N LEU A 176 -18.18 12.66 -4.22
CA LEU A 176 -17.18 12.21 -5.17
C LEU A 176 -16.05 13.22 -5.28
N ARG A 177 -14.83 12.72 -5.49
CA ARG A 177 -13.68 13.52 -5.90
C ARG A 177 -12.95 12.84 -7.05
N GLU A 178 -12.16 13.60 -7.78
CA GLU A 178 -11.16 13.05 -8.69
C GLU A 178 -10.01 12.44 -7.88
N ALA A 179 -9.70 11.18 -8.17
CA ALA A 179 -8.62 10.43 -7.57
C ALA A 179 -7.56 10.12 -8.63
N GLU A 180 -6.32 10.45 -8.33
CA GLU A 180 -5.19 10.19 -9.22
C GLU A 180 -4.94 8.69 -9.35
N ILE A 181 -4.77 8.24 -10.60
CA ILE A 181 -4.35 6.88 -10.92
C ILE A 181 -2.89 6.93 -11.30
N MET A 182 -2.10 6.31 -10.45
CA MET A 182 -0.64 6.27 -10.56
C MET A 182 -0.21 4.84 -10.83
N ASP A 183 0.88 4.69 -11.57
CA ASP A 183 1.57 3.40 -11.64
C ASP A 183 3.08 3.65 -11.59
N VAL A 184 3.82 2.68 -11.11
CA VAL A 184 5.28 2.77 -11.04
C VAL A 184 5.82 2.17 -12.31
N ASP A 185 6.68 2.92 -13.01
CA ASP A 185 7.51 2.36 -14.06
C ASP A 185 8.45 1.31 -13.43
N GLU A 186 8.10 0.03 -13.61
CA GLU A 186 8.88 -1.09 -13.05
C GLU A 186 10.32 -1.09 -13.58
N GLN A 187 10.55 -0.61 -14.79
CA GLN A 187 11.91 -0.56 -15.36
C GLN A 187 12.72 0.56 -14.70
N ALA A 188 12.17 1.76 -14.60
CA ALA A 188 12.79 2.86 -13.87
C ALA A 188 13.03 2.49 -12.40
N PHE A 189 12.08 1.74 -11.81
CA PHE A 189 12.18 1.25 -10.45
C PHE A 189 13.32 0.22 -10.26
N ARG A 190 13.53 -0.72 -11.20
CA ARG A 190 14.66 -1.66 -11.19
C ARG A 190 15.99 -0.94 -11.33
N GLU A 191 16.01 0.21 -11.99
CA GLU A 191 17.16 1.08 -12.14
C GLU A 191 17.36 2.04 -10.94
N GLY A 192 16.57 1.89 -9.87
CA GLY A 192 16.64 2.70 -8.64
C GLY A 192 16.06 4.11 -8.79
N ARG A 193 15.25 4.35 -9.83
CA ARG A 193 14.53 5.61 -10.04
C ARG A 193 13.06 5.41 -9.66
N LEU A 194 12.54 6.21 -8.72
CA LEU A 194 11.10 6.26 -8.49
C LEU A 194 10.49 7.13 -9.59
N SER A 195 9.95 6.47 -10.58
CA SER A 195 9.11 7.09 -11.61
C SER A 195 7.69 6.57 -11.39
N ALA A 196 6.90 7.30 -10.58
CA ALA A 196 5.47 7.12 -10.56
C ALA A 196 4.89 8.01 -11.66
N GLU A 197 4.27 7.39 -12.65
CA GLU A 197 3.63 8.09 -13.75
C GLU A 197 2.15 8.29 -13.42
N LEU A 198 1.66 9.50 -13.65
CA LEU A 198 0.23 9.80 -13.57
C LEU A 198 -0.43 9.34 -14.88
N TYR A 199 -1.32 8.35 -14.77
CA TYR A 199 -2.05 7.83 -15.93
C TYR A 199 -3.36 8.57 -16.19
N GLY A 200 -3.94 9.21 -15.18
CA GLY A 200 -5.18 9.96 -15.29
C GLY A 200 -5.93 10.04 -13.98
N TYR A 201 -7.22 10.34 -14.07
CA TYR A 201 -8.11 10.52 -12.92
C TYR A 201 -9.36 9.66 -13.07
N MET A 202 -9.88 9.14 -11.95
CA MET A 202 -11.20 8.53 -11.86
C MET A 202 -12.01 9.20 -10.75
N LEU A 203 -13.34 9.19 -10.88
CA LEU A 203 -14.20 9.61 -9.77
C LEU A 203 -14.20 8.54 -8.69
N SER A 204 -14.01 8.93 -7.43
CA SER A 204 -14.04 8.04 -6.28
C SER A 204 -14.80 8.63 -5.11
N PRO A 205 -15.60 7.83 -4.37
CA PRO A 205 -16.15 8.26 -3.09
C PRO A 205 -15.02 8.71 -2.16
N TYR A 206 -15.24 9.79 -1.42
CA TYR A 206 -14.21 10.37 -0.58
C TYR A 206 -14.58 10.40 0.90
N GLU A 207 -13.77 9.72 1.69
CA GLU A 207 -13.76 9.77 3.15
C GLU A 207 -12.31 9.91 3.64
N PRO A 208 -11.94 11.04 4.29
CA PRO A 208 -10.53 11.40 4.57
C PRO A 208 -9.71 10.35 5.33
N HIS A 209 -10.33 9.57 6.20
CA HIS A 209 -9.63 8.60 7.04
C HIS A 209 -9.69 7.17 6.52
N LEU A 210 -10.56 6.89 5.55
CA LEU A 210 -10.81 5.55 5.02
C LEU A 210 -10.22 5.35 3.62
N ILE A 211 -9.98 6.43 2.89
CA ILE A 211 -9.33 6.41 1.57
C ILE A 211 -7.86 6.79 1.72
N GLN A 212 -7.00 6.12 0.99
CA GLN A 212 -5.57 6.46 0.97
C GLN A 212 -5.42 7.88 0.42
N ALA A 213 -4.74 8.73 1.18
CA ALA A 213 -4.24 9.99 0.65
C ALA A 213 -3.21 9.68 -0.46
N ASN A 214 -3.14 10.58 -1.46
CA ASN A 214 -2.11 10.47 -2.49
C ASN A 214 -0.76 10.21 -1.86
N LYS A 215 -0.16 9.07 -2.21
CA LYS A 215 1.25 8.80 -1.92
C LYS A 215 2.15 9.46 -2.98
N LEU A 216 1.81 10.64 -3.43
CA LEU A 216 2.83 11.49 -3.98
C LEU A 216 3.86 11.63 -2.86
N ALA A 217 5.09 11.25 -3.11
CA ALA A 217 6.21 11.80 -2.37
C ALA A 217 5.89 13.28 -2.25
N SER A 218 5.75 13.78 -1.02
CA SER A 218 5.38 15.19 -0.76
C SER A 218 6.10 16.03 -1.77
N PRO A 219 5.45 16.95 -2.48
CA PRO A 219 6.13 17.71 -3.54
C PRO A 219 7.44 18.16 -2.93
N MET A 220 8.56 17.79 -3.58
CA MET A 220 9.90 18.06 -3.06
C MET A 220 10.08 19.59 -3.11
N THR A 221 9.47 20.28 -2.16
CA THR A 221 9.69 21.71 -1.97
C THR A 221 11.15 21.90 -1.56
N GLU A 222 11.72 23.03 -1.88
CA GLU A 222 13.09 23.37 -1.46
C GLU A 222 13.28 23.22 0.06
N ASN A 223 12.25 23.55 0.84
CA ASN A 223 12.24 23.37 2.29
C ASN A 223 12.27 21.91 2.72
N GLU A 224 11.56 21.03 2.01
CA GLU A 224 11.56 19.58 2.30
C GLU A 224 12.92 18.97 1.99
N MET A 225 13.55 19.33 0.87
CA MET A 225 14.91 18.89 0.53
C MET A 225 15.94 19.37 1.54
N ARG A 226 15.86 20.63 1.97
CA ARG A 226 16.74 21.18 3.01
C ARG A 226 16.58 20.42 4.33
N ASN A 227 15.36 20.12 4.75
CA ASN A 227 15.09 19.38 5.97
C ASN A 227 15.61 17.94 5.88
N GLN A 228 15.40 17.24 4.75
CA GLN A 228 15.98 15.91 4.51
C GLN A 228 17.51 15.94 4.56
N ALA A 229 18.14 16.94 3.93
CA ALA A 229 19.59 17.09 3.97
C ALA A 229 20.11 17.37 5.39
N ALA A 230 19.42 18.21 6.18
CA ALA A 230 19.79 18.52 7.56
C ALA A 230 19.74 17.26 8.46
N ILE A 231 18.68 16.44 8.32
CA ILE A 231 18.57 15.13 8.99
C ILE A 231 19.72 14.22 8.58
N ALA A 232 19.98 14.10 7.28
CA ALA A 232 21.00 13.21 6.75
C ALA A 232 22.43 13.62 7.21
N ILE A 233 22.75 14.91 7.23
CA ILE A 233 24.01 15.43 7.78
C ILE A 233 24.17 15.02 9.23
N TYR A 234 23.13 15.23 10.06
CA TYR A 234 23.17 14.86 11.47
C TYR A 234 23.41 13.36 11.66
N ILE A 235 22.73 12.51 10.87
CA ILE A 235 22.96 11.06 10.93
C ILE A 235 24.40 10.71 10.54
N ILE A 236 24.91 11.25 9.41
CA ILE A 236 26.27 10.95 8.90
C ILE A 236 27.35 11.37 9.88
N GLU A 237 27.19 12.52 10.56
CA GLU A 237 28.15 12.99 11.57
C GLU A 237 28.21 12.05 12.79
N ASN A 238 27.08 11.41 13.13
CA ASN A 238 26.98 10.52 14.29
C ASN A 238 27.17 9.04 13.95
N MET A 239 27.40 8.69 12.66
CA MET A 239 27.71 7.32 12.26
C MET A 239 29.04 6.85 12.82
N LYS A 240 29.03 5.74 13.58
CA LYS A 240 30.22 5.06 14.10
C LYS A 240 30.88 4.25 12.96
N PRO A 241 32.20 4.29 12.82
CA PRO A 241 32.89 3.64 11.69
C PRO A 241 32.76 2.11 11.72
N ASP A 242 32.66 1.49 12.91
CA ASP A 242 32.66 0.04 13.07
C ASP A 242 31.26 -0.56 13.25
N ALA A 243 30.21 0.28 13.21
CA ALA A 243 28.85 -0.18 13.35
C ALA A 243 28.23 -0.47 11.98
N ILE A 244 27.37 -1.49 11.92
CA ILE A 244 26.53 -1.77 10.75
C ILE A 244 25.22 -1.00 10.89
N TYR A 245 24.87 -0.25 9.87
CA TYR A 245 23.58 0.45 9.78
C TYR A 245 22.67 -0.26 8.80
N ILE A 246 21.55 -0.76 9.30
CA ILE A 246 20.47 -1.35 8.49
C ILE A 246 19.54 -0.22 8.09
N VAL A 247 19.67 0.25 6.84
CA VAL A 247 18.97 1.44 6.37
C VAL A 247 17.74 1.04 5.55
N GLY A 248 16.58 1.29 6.13
CA GLY A 248 15.28 0.98 5.52
C GLY A 248 14.94 1.85 4.30
N PRO A 249 13.84 1.50 3.57
CA PRO A 249 13.38 2.25 2.41
C PRO A 249 12.85 3.64 2.78
N GLY A 250 12.84 4.55 1.81
CA GLY A 250 12.24 5.87 1.90
C GLY A 250 13.12 7.00 1.37
N THR A 251 12.50 8.14 1.03
CA THR A 251 13.24 9.31 0.48
C THR A 251 14.15 9.96 1.51
N THR A 252 13.71 10.08 2.77
CA THR A 252 14.52 10.67 3.85
C THR A 252 15.76 9.83 4.13
N THR A 253 15.64 8.50 4.17
CA THR A 253 16.77 7.59 4.37
C THR A 253 17.69 7.55 3.13
N ARG A 254 17.14 7.71 1.93
CA ARG A 254 17.91 7.79 0.69
C ARG A 254 18.81 9.01 0.69
N THR A 255 18.37 10.15 1.19
CA THR A 255 19.20 11.37 1.25
C THR A 255 20.51 11.16 2.02
N ILE A 256 20.54 10.24 3.00
CA ILE A 256 21.77 9.85 3.69
C ILE A 256 22.80 9.29 2.70
N SER A 257 22.36 8.40 1.82
CA SER A 257 23.24 7.78 0.83
C SER A 257 23.65 8.75 -0.27
N ASP A 258 22.73 9.61 -0.71
CA ASP A 258 23.01 10.62 -1.74
C ASP A 258 24.12 11.58 -1.27
N LEU A 259 24.11 12.00 0.00
CA LEU A 259 25.16 12.85 0.59
C LEU A 259 26.47 12.11 0.84
N LEU A 260 26.47 10.78 0.88
CA LEU A 260 27.67 9.95 0.97
C LEU A 260 28.20 9.54 -0.42
N ASP A 261 27.59 10.05 -1.49
CA ASP A 261 27.89 9.63 -2.88
C ASP A 261 27.76 8.10 -3.06
N GLN A 262 26.75 7.52 -2.43
CA GLN A 262 26.43 6.10 -2.48
C GLN A 262 25.07 5.88 -3.12
N LYS A 263 24.91 4.82 -3.90
CA LYS A 263 23.66 4.53 -4.61
C LYS A 263 22.82 3.51 -3.85
N LYS A 264 21.99 4.00 -2.90
CA LYS A 264 21.04 3.18 -2.13
C LYS A 264 19.85 2.76 -2.97
N THR A 265 19.30 1.55 -2.67
CA THR A 265 18.02 1.12 -3.23
C THR A 265 16.87 1.95 -2.63
N LEU A 266 15.93 2.39 -3.44
CA LEU A 266 14.85 3.26 -2.97
C LEU A 266 13.84 2.54 -2.08
N LEU A 267 13.52 1.29 -2.40
CA LEU A 267 12.50 0.48 -1.70
C LEU A 267 13.08 -0.76 -1.01
N GLY A 268 14.37 -1.00 -1.14
CA GLY A 268 15.09 -2.07 -0.47
C GLY A 268 15.67 -1.62 0.87
N VAL A 269 16.17 -2.59 1.61
CA VAL A 269 16.99 -2.40 2.79
C VAL A 269 18.44 -2.58 2.41
N ASP A 270 19.29 -1.62 2.74
CA ASP A 270 20.72 -1.65 2.43
C ASP A 270 21.53 -1.60 3.73
N LEU A 271 22.70 -2.24 3.72
CA LEU A 271 23.63 -2.23 4.85
C LEU A 271 24.77 -1.27 4.60
N PHE A 272 25.07 -0.45 5.59
CA PHE A 272 26.20 0.49 5.58
C PHE A 272 27.18 0.13 6.70
N CYS A 273 28.48 0.30 6.42
CA CYS A 273 29.54 0.27 7.42
C CYS A 273 30.64 1.24 6.98
N GLY A 274 31.22 1.99 7.92
CA GLY A 274 32.23 2.99 7.59
C GLY A 274 31.78 4.02 6.56
N LYS A 275 30.48 4.39 6.58
CA LYS A 275 29.84 5.33 5.62
C LYS A 275 29.80 4.84 4.17
N LYS A 276 29.94 3.54 3.93
CA LYS A 276 29.84 2.90 2.62
C LYS A 276 28.78 1.82 2.62
N ILE A 277 28.11 1.63 1.49
CA ILE A 277 27.19 0.50 1.29
C ILE A 277 28.04 -0.78 1.19
N ILE A 278 27.78 -1.73 2.07
CA ILE A 278 28.42 -3.05 2.07
C ILE A 278 27.55 -4.14 1.44
N ALA A 279 26.22 -3.94 1.45
CA ALA A 279 25.27 -4.82 0.77
C ALA A 279 24.01 -4.04 0.42
N SER A 280 23.40 -4.33 -0.73
CA SER A 280 22.22 -3.65 -1.26
C SER A 280 21.04 -4.60 -1.44
N ASP A 281 19.81 -4.10 -1.17
CA ASP A 281 18.54 -4.83 -1.33
C ASP A 281 18.55 -6.19 -0.61
N VAL A 282 19.05 -6.19 0.64
CA VAL A 282 19.25 -7.39 1.44
C VAL A 282 17.94 -7.97 1.96
N ASN A 283 17.90 -9.29 2.12
CA ASN A 283 16.81 -10.00 2.78
C ASN A 283 17.13 -10.27 4.26
N GLU A 284 16.16 -10.82 5.02
CA GLU A 284 16.29 -11.11 6.45
C GLU A 284 17.52 -12.00 6.76
N LYS A 285 17.75 -13.04 5.93
CA LYS A 285 18.86 -13.99 6.14
C LYS A 285 20.20 -13.28 6.02
N GLN A 286 20.39 -12.50 4.95
CA GLN A 286 21.61 -11.71 4.73
C GLN A 286 21.84 -10.72 5.87
N ILE A 287 20.81 -9.97 6.30
CA ILE A 287 20.94 -9.05 7.42
C ILE A 287 21.39 -9.80 8.67
N THR A 288 20.74 -10.93 8.99
CA THR A 288 21.05 -11.74 10.19
C THR A 288 22.51 -12.23 10.18
N GLU A 289 23.02 -12.66 9.03
CA GLU A 289 24.40 -13.13 8.84
C GLU A 289 25.39 -11.96 9.01
N ASP A 290 25.13 -10.84 8.35
CA ASP A 290 26.04 -9.68 8.34
C ASP A 290 26.18 -8.99 9.70
N ILE A 291 25.10 -8.93 10.50
CA ILE A 291 25.12 -8.29 11.84
C ILE A 291 25.55 -9.25 12.97
N SER A 292 25.77 -10.53 12.68
CA SER A 292 26.15 -11.54 13.69
C SER A 292 27.44 -11.16 14.40
N GLY A 293 27.38 -11.01 15.71
CA GLY A 293 28.55 -10.64 16.55
C GLY A 293 29.06 -9.21 16.36
N LYS A 294 28.33 -8.35 15.65
CA LYS A 294 28.70 -6.96 15.38
C LYS A 294 27.69 -5.99 16.01
N HIS A 295 28.16 -4.78 16.32
CA HIS A 295 27.27 -3.71 16.71
C HIS A 295 26.46 -3.23 15.51
N ALA A 296 25.14 -3.25 15.61
CA ALA A 296 24.26 -2.82 14.54
C ALA A 296 23.23 -1.79 15.01
N GLN A 297 22.82 -0.91 14.12
CA GLN A 297 21.74 0.05 14.31
C GLN A 297 20.76 -0.01 13.13
N ILE A 298 19.51 0.30 13.38
CA ILE A 298 18.46 0.36 12.36
C ILE A 298 18.09 1.82 12.11
N ILE A 299 18.10 2.26 10.85
CA ILE A 299 17.62 3.59 10.46
C ILE A 299 16.37 3.41 9.59
N VAL A 300 15.24 3.94 10.05
CA VAL A 300 13.95 3.85 9.36
C VAL A 300 13.25 5.21 9.30
N THR A 301 12.38 5.35 8.32
CA THR A 301 11.46 6.50 8.20
C THR A 301 10.03 5.99 8.12
N PRO A 302 9.03 6.71 8.64
CA PRO A 302 7.63 6.33 8.47
C PRO A 302 7.30 6.16 7.00
N ILE A 303 6.71 5.01 6.63
CA ILE A 303 6.40 4.65 5.26
C ILE A 303 4.96 5.01 4.93
N GLY A 304 4.79 5.75 3.86
CA GLY A 304 3.49 6.27 3.40
C GLY A 304 2.85 7.23 4.40
N GLY A 305 1.64 7.68 4.09
CA GLY A 305 0.86 8.57 4.98
C GLY A 305 0.28 7.90 6.22
N GLN A 306 0.59 6.61 6.48
CA GLN A 306 0.01 5.83 7.59
C GLN A 306 0.91 5.76 8.83
N GLY A 307 2.16 6.21 8.75
CA GLY A 307 3.06 6.28 9.91
C GLY A 307 3.78 4.98 10.29
N PHE A 308 3.71 3.91 9.49
CA PHE A 308 4.40 2.66 9.80
C PHE A 308 5.92 2.80 9.72
N ILE A 309 6.62 2.46 10.80
CA ILE A 309 8.08 2.37 10.85
C ILE A 309 8.57 0.94 10.66
N PHE A 310 7.75 -0.08 10.99
CA PHE A 310 8.03 -1.50 10.77
C PHE A 310 6.79 -2.25 10.28
N GLY A 311 7.05 -3.37 9.57
CA GLY A 311 6.03 -4.32 9.11
C GLY A 311 5.36 -3.94 7.80
N ARG A 312 5.59 -2.74 7.29
CA ARG A 312 5.07 -2.31 5.98
C ARG A 312 6.16 -1.70 5.13
N GLY A 313 6.49 -2.38 4.03
CA GLY A 313 7.51 -1.93 3.06
C GLY A 313 8.96 -2.21 3.47
N ASN A 314 9.19 -2.76 4.66
CA ASN A 314 10.51 -3.14 5.18
C ASN A 314 10.48 -4.44 5.99
N GLN A 315 9.67 -5.42 5.56
CA GLN A 315 9.52 -6.72 6.24
C GLN A 315 10.82 -7.50 6.35
N GLN A 316 11.84 -7.15 5.56
CA GLN A 316 13.19 -7.69 5.68
C GLN A 316 13.81 -7.38 7.05
N ILE A 317 13.41 -6.26 7.68
CA ILE A 317 13.75 -5.93 9.07
C ILE A 317 12.69 -6.59 9.95
N SER A 318 12.84 -7.90 10.15
CA SER A 318 11.88 -8.71 10.90
C SER A 318 11.96 -8.48 12.41
N SER A 319 10.97 -9.00 13.14
CA SER A 319 10.98 -8.99 14.61
C SER A 319 12.26 -9.63 15.19
N LYS A 320 12.78 -10.66 14.55
CA LYS A 320 14.05 -11.31 14.94
C LYS A 320 15.23 -10.34 14.84
N ILE A 321 15.34 -9.59 13.76
CA ILE A 321 16.41 -8.60 13.57
C ILE A 321 16.25 -7.46 14.56
N ILE A 322 15.02 -6.97 14.78
CA ILE A 322 14.74 -5.89 15.72
C ILE A 322 15.14 -6.32 17.15
N ARG A 323 14.82 -7.54 17.58
CA ARG A 323 15.23 -8.09 18.87
C ARG A 323 16.74 -8.26 18.98
N GLN A 324 17.42 -8.69 17.91
CA GLN A 324 18.87 -8.86 17.87
C GLN A 324 19.61 -7.51 17.99
N VAL A 325 19.11 -6.48 17.31
CA VAL A 325 19.68 -5.12 17.34
C VAL A 325 19.34 -4.40 18.65
N GLY A 326 18.15 -4.63 19.18
CA GLY A 326 17.61 -3.97 20.37
C GLY A 326 16.94 -2.62 20.08
N LEU A 327 15.87 -2.32 20.84
CA LEU A 327 15.04 -1.13 20.64
C LEU A 327 15.80 0.19 20.76
N ASP A 328 16.82 0.24 21.63
CA ASP A 328 17.62 1.44 21.88
C ASP A 328 18.60 1.76 20.72
N ASN A 329 18.76 0.83 19.78
CA ASN A 329 19.60 0.99 18.59
C ASN A 329 18.76 1.28 17.32
N ILE A 330 17.52 1.74 17.48
CA ILE A 330 16.64 2.14 16.39
C ILE A 330 16.60 3.66 16.29
N ILE A 331 16.94 4.15 15.12
CA ILE A 331 16.93 5.57 14.76
C ILE A 331 15.77 5.79 13.80
N VAL A 332 14.80 6.57 14.23
CA VAL A 332 13.68 6.98 13.36
C VAL A 332 13.93 8.38 12.86
N VAL A 333 13.82 8.57 11.53
CA VAL A 333 14.01 9.86 10.87
C VAL A 333 12.75 10.25 10.11
N ALA A 334 12.30 11.49 10.20
CA ALA A 334 11.18 12.00 9.43
C ALA A 334 11.22 13.51 9.36
N THR A 335 10.91 14.09 8.20
CA THR A 335 10.83 15.56 8.07
C THR A 335 9.71 16.14 8.95
N ALA A 336 9.87 17.38 9.37
CA ALA A 336 8.87 18.09 10.15
C ALA A 336 7.51 18.17 9.42
N SER A 337 7.51 18.27 8.10
CA SER A 337 6.30 18.22 7.28
C SER A 337 5.58 16.88 7.42
N LYS A 338 6.33 15.78 7.34
CA LYS A 338 5.79 14.43 7.50
C LYS A 338 5.24 14.20 8.90
N LEU A 339 5.94 14.63 9.93
CA LEU A 339 5.49 14.48 11.33
C LEU A 339 4.20 15.27 11.61
N ARG A 340 4.03 16.47 11.04
CA ARG A 340 2.78 17.23 11.17
C ARG A 340 1.56 16.51 10.58
N SER A 341 1.75 15.64 9.60
CA SER A 341 0.67 14.85 8.99
C SER A 341 0.34 13.56 9.75
N LEU A 342 1.16 13.17 10.73
CA LEU A 342 1.01 11.95 11.51
C LEU A 342 0.56 12.26 12.93
N LYS A 343 -0.44 11.50 13.43
CA LYS A 343 -0.85 11.56 14.85
C LYS A 343 0.03 10.66 15.72
N SER A 344 0.45 9.53 15.17
CA SER A 344 1.24 8.49 15.83
C SER A 344 2.14 7.78 14.82
N LEU A 345 3.16 7.10 15.30
CA LEU A 345 3.87 6.07 14.57
C LEU A 345 3.13 4.74 14.71
N LYS A 346 3.38 3.81 13.78
CA LYS A 346 2.76 2.48 13.80
C LYS A 346 3.81 1.39 13.60
N VAL A 347 3.55 0.25 14.22
CA VAL A 347 4.33 -0.97 14.07
C VAL A 347 3.40 -2.14 13.80
N ASP A 348 3.86 -3.08 12.97
CA ASP A 348 3.18 -4.34 12.63
C ASP A 348 4.26 -5.39 12.31
N THR A 349 5.05 -5.73 13.34
CA THR A 349 6.21 -6.62 13.17
C THR A 349 5.81 -8.09 13.03
N GLY A 350 4.54 -8.41 13.32
CA GLY A 350 4.04 -9.79 13.42
C GLY A 350 4.38 -10.47 14.74
N ASP A 351 5.01 -9.76 15.69
CA ASP A 351 5.34 -10.20 17.04
C ASP A 351 4.61 -9.28 18.04
N ALA A 352 3.52 -9.78 18.62
CA ALA A 352 2.63 -8.99 19.45
C ALA A 352 3.34 -8.41 20.71
N GLU A 353 4.26 -9.16 21.31
CA GLU A 353 5.03 -8.68 22.46
C GLU A 353 5.97 -7.55 22.08
N LEU A 354 6.63 -7.66 20.93
CA LEU A 354 7.52 -6.62 20.42
C LEU A 354 6.71 -5.36 20.06
N ASP A 355 5.57 -5.50 19.43
CA ASP A 355 4.68 -4.38 19.09
C ASP A 355 4.19 -3.67 20.35
N GLU A 356 3.87 -4.41 21.42
CA GLU A 356 3.48 -3.83 22.71
C GLU A 356 4.66 -3.09 23.38
N ASN A 357 5.88 -3.61 23.27
CA ASN A 357 7.08 -2.93 23.77
C ASN A 357 7.31 -1.58 23.06
N PHE A 358 6.95 -1.47 21.77
CA PHE A 358 6.97 -0.19 21.06
C PHE A 358 5.87 0.76 21.58
N ARG A 359 4.65 0.27 21.78
CA ARG A 359 3.52 1.07 22.28
C ARG A 359 3.73 1.60 23.69
N ALA A 360 4.44 0.87 24.51
CA ALA A 360 4.76 1.28 25.89
C ALA A 360 5.68 2.50 25.99
N LYS A 361 6.31 2.91 24.87
CA LYS A 361 7.29 4.01 24.83
C LYS A 361 6.93 5.04 23.78
N LYS A 362 7.30 6.29 24.03
CA LYS A 362 7.41 7.29 22.96
C LYS A 362 8.71 7.11 22.22
N ILE A 363 8.68 7.24 20.90
CA ILE A 363 9.87 7.15 20.07
C ILE A 363 10.35 8.56 19.74
N LYS A 364 11.65 8.80 19.95
CA LYS A 364 12.32 10.00 19.48
C LYS A 364 12.58 9.89 18.00
N VAL A 365 12.07 10.85 17.25
CA VAL A 365 12.22 10.98 15.80
C VAL A 365 13.12 12.16 15.51
N ILE A 366 14.19 11.94 14.76
CA ILE A 366 15.06 13.03 14.29
C ILE A 366 14.31 13.76 13.17
N ALA A 367 13.91 15.02 13.48
CA ALA A 367 13.05 15.83 12.63
C ALA A 367 13.80 16.91 11.83
N ASP A 368 15.01 17.27 12.30
CA ASP A 368 15.93 18.22 11.67
C ASP A 368 17.33 18.03 12.26
N TYR A 369 18.31 18.87 11.87
CA TYR A 369 19.65 18.85 12.44
C TYR A 369 19.60 19.13 13.96
N LYS A 370 19.96 18.13 14.77
CA LYS A 370 19.90 18.15 16.25
C LYS A 370 18.51 18.43 16.85
N ILE A 371 17.45 18.26 16.07
CA ILE A 371 16.07 18.43 16.56
C ILE A 371 15.38 17.07 16.58
N GLU A 372 14.92 16.68 17.76
CA GLU A 372 14.15 15.47 18.00
C GLU A 372 12.71 15.82 18.39
N GLN A 373 11.76 15.02 17.94
CA GLN A 373 10.36 15.08 18.34
C GLN A 373 9.92 13.73 18.89
N GLU A 374 9.28 13.72 20.06
CA GLU A 374 8.69 12.50 20.61
C GLU A 374 7.35 12.20 19.95
N MET A 375 7.19 10.96 19.47
CA MET A 375 5.96 10.47 18.85
C MET A 375 5.43 9.24 19.59
N PRO A 376 4.12 9.18 19.88
CA PRO A 376 3.50 7.96 20.38
C PRO A 376 3.49 6.87 19.31
N VAL A 377 3.41 5.59 19.74
CA VAL A 377 3.24 4.43 18.85
C VAL A 377 1.89 3.78 19.11
N GLU A 378 1.18 3.43 18.03
CA GLU A 378 -0.11 2.71 18.02
C GLU A 378 0.01 1.34 17.36
#